data_0425ed91b5e0c8422110e77daefe0755
#
_entry.id   0425ed91b5e0c8422110e77daefe0755
#
_cell.length_a   1.000
_cell.length_b   1.000
_cell.length_c   1.000
_cell.angle_alpha   90.00
_cell.angle_beta   90.00
_cell.angle_gamma   90.00
#
_symmetry.space_group_name_H-M   'P 1'
#
loop_
_entity.id
_entity.type
_entity.pdbx_description
1 polymer ?
#
loop_
_entity_poly.entity_id
_entity_poly.type
_entity_poly.pdbx_seq_one_letter_code
_entity_poly.pdbx_strand_id
1 'polypeptide(L)'
;GLAAAIAGHIRDYWDEQPEIIIVEPDAAPCLIESFKAHQLTAVDGPTSNMGRLDCKDASLIAFQSLKNDADTFVTVSDYMAEDATSLLSAHGIPTTPSGAAGLAALKKIKLDSTNRCLLIITEGLEEG
;
A
#
# COMPACT_ATOMS: atom_id res chain seq x y z
N GLY A 1 -8.54 1.16 5.86
CA GLY A 1 -9.44 0.03 5.94
C GLY A 1 -9.25 -1.09 4.94
N LEU A 2 -9.00 -0.78 3.65
CA LEU A 2 -8.95 -1.81 2.60
C LEU A 2 -7.80 -2.80 2.83
N ALA A 3 -6.60 -2.32 3.11
CA ALA A 3 -5.45 -3.18 3.35
C ALA A 3 -5.68 -4.13 4.53
N ALA A 4 -6.25 -3.63 5.61
CA ALA A 4 -6.58 -4.46 6.78
C ALA A 4 -7.62 -5.53 6.44
N ALA A 5 -8.65 -5.19 5.66
CA ALA A 5 -9.68 -6.12 5.25
C ALA A 5 -9.12 -7.24 4.36
N ILE A 6 -8.27 -6.88 3.40
CA ILE A 6 -7.65 -7.86 2.50
C ILE A 6 -6.69 -8.77 3.27
N ALA A 7 -5.83 -8.20 4.09
CA ALA A 7 -4.88 -8.97 4.89
C ALA A 7 -5.61 -9.94 5.83
N GLY A 8 -6.65 -9.49 6.51
CA GLY A 8 -7.47 -10.32 7.39
C GLY A 8 -8.13 -11.47 6.63
N HIS A 9 -8.69 -11.19 5.45
CA HIS A 9 -9.29 -12.22 4.60
C HIS A 9 -8.27 -13.30 4.20
N ILE A 10 -7.09 -12.88 3.76
CA ILE A 10 -6.02 -13.81 3.36
C ILE A 10 -5.63 -14.70 4.54
N ARG A 11 -5.40 -14.12 5.71
CA ARG A 11 -5.02 -14.88 6.91
C ARG A 11 -6.08 -15.87 7.34
N ASP A 12 -7.36 -15.53 7.18
CA ASP A 12 -8.48 -16.38 7.62
C ASP A 12 -8.81 -17.50 6.63
N TYR A 13 -8.64 -17.27 5.33
CA TYR A 13 -9.24 -18.15 4.31
C TYR A 13 -8.26 -18.80 3.33
N TRP A 14 -7.04 -18.29 3.17
CA TRP A 14 -6.11 -18.89 2.21
C TRP A 14 -5.35 -20.05 2.83
N ASP A 15 -5.26 -21.18 2.11
CA ASP A 15 -4.51 -22.35 2.55
C ASP A 15 -3.01 -22.07 2.52
N GLU A 16 -2.51 -21.52 1.41
CA GLU A 16 -1.11 -21.09 1.29
C GLU A 16 -1.01 -19.62 1.65
N GLN A 17 -0.21 -19.31 2.67
CA GLN A 17 -0.10 -17.95 3.17
C GLN A 17 1.03 -17.20 2.49
N PRO A 18 0.74 -16.06 1.83
CA PRO A 18 1.76 -15.22 1.23
C PRO A 18 2.43 -14.32 2.27
N GLU A 19 3.58 -13.77 1.91
CA GLU A 19 4.08 -12.58 2.59
C GLU A 19 3.20 -11.39 2.21
N ILE A 20 2.71 -10.65 3.20
CA ILE A 20 1.84 -9.49 2.99
C ILE A 20 2.65 -8.21 3.24
N ILE A 21 2.76 -7.40 2.21
CA ILE A 21 3.48 -6.14 2.23
C ILE A 21 2.48 -4.99 2.08
N ILE A 22 2.48 -4.09 3.05
CA ILE A 22 1.63 -2.91 3.05
C ILE A 22 2.42 -1.73 2.49
N VAL A 23 1.81 -0.99 1.59
CA VAL A 23 2.44 0.16 0.91
C VAL A 23 1.76 1.44 1.34
N GLU A 24 2.56 2.41 1.75
CA GLU A 24 2.09 3.75 2.12
C GLU A 24 2.86 4.83 1.36
N PRO A 25 2.25 6.02 1.16
CA PRO A 25 3.01 7.17 0.68
C PRO A 25 4.08 7.57 1.70
N ASP A 26 5.26 7.95 1.22
CA ASP A 26 6.28 8.49 2.13
C ASP A 26 5.88 9.82 2.75
N ALA A 27 4.96 10.55 2.11
CA ALA A 27 4.36 11.77 2.66
C ALA A 27 3.32 11.49 3.77
N ALA A 28 2.83 10.26 3.90
CA ALA A 28 1.80 9.89 4.88
C ALA A 28 2.05 8.48 5.45
N PRO A 29 3.21 8.23 6.10
CA PRO A 29 3.57 6.89 6.58
C PRO A 29 2.98 6.63 7.98
N CYS A 30 1.68 6.84 8.15
CA CYS A 30 1.07 6.80 9.48
C CYS A 30 1.08 5.40 10.12
N LEU A 31 0.94 4.33 9.34
CA LEU A 31 1.02 2.97 9.86
C LEU A 31 2.44 2.61 10.26
N ILE A 32 3.43 2.90 9.40
CA ILE A 32 4.84 2.65 9.70
C ILE A 32 5.27 3.36 10.99
N GLU A 33 4.93 4.65 11.12
CA GLU A 33 5.30 5.43 12.30
C GLU A 33 4.55 4.93 13.55
N SER A 34 3.31 4.49 13.41
CA SER A 34 2.55 3.89 14.50
C SER A 34 3.18 2.57 14.96
N PHE A 35 3.65 1.74 14.02
CA PHE A 35 4.36 0.50 14.37
C PHE A 35 5.69 0.75 15.07
N LYS A 36 6.46 1.71 14.57
CA LYS A 36 7.74 2.11 15.20
C LYS A 36 7.54 2.64 16.61
N ALA A 37 6.47 3.40 16.83
CA ALA A 37 6.14 3.98 18.13
C ALA A 37 5.43 3.00 19.09
N HIS A 38 5.02 1.84 18.60
CA HIS A 38 4.20 0.87 19.32
C HIS A 38 2.86 1.45 19.83
N GLN A 39 2.38 2.50 19.17
CA GLN A 39 1.10 3.16 19.46
C GLN A 39 0.63 3.91 18.23
N LEU A 40 -0.69 4.14 18.17
CA LEU A 40 -1.29 4.92 17.09
C LEU A 40 -0.69 6.33 17.06
N THR A 41 -0.07 6.71 15.94
CA THR A 41 0.67 7.95 15.78
C THR A 41 0.21 8.67 14.53
N ALA A 42 -0.16 9.94 14.66
CA ALA A 42 -0.41 10.83 13.54
C ALA A 42 0.91 11.32 12.94
N VAL A 43 0.90 11.63 11.66
CA VAL A 43 2.08 12.16 10.96
C VAL A 43 1.73 13.49 10.29
N ASP A 44 2.75 14.33 10.14
CA ASP A 44 2.68 15.56 9.35
C ASP A 44 3.47 15.35 8.06
N GLY A 45 3.09 16.04 7.02
CA GLY A 45 3.81 15.97 5.76
C GLY A 45 3.07 16.69 4.64
N PRO A 46 3.68 16.79 3.45
CA PRO A 46 3.03 17.38 2.29
C PRO A 46 1.87 16.51 1.81
N THR A 47 1.01 17.09 0.99
CA THR A 47 -0.05 16.33 0.32
C THR A 47 0.56 15.38 -0.71
N SER A 48 0.14 14.12 -0.68
CA SER A 48 0.55 13.12 -1.66
C SER A 48 -0.38 13.10 -2.87
N ASN A 49 0.16 12.80 -4.06
CA ASN A 49 -0.66 12.53 -5.23
C ASN A 49 -1.42 11.18 -5.13
N MET A 50 -1.05 10.34 -4.18
CA MET A 50 -1.80 9.13 -3.84
C MET A 50 -2.94 9.51 -2.88
N GLY A 51 -3.93 10.24 -3.38
CA GLY A 51 -4.96 10.88 -2.55
C GLY A 51 -5.76 9.93 -1.67
N ARG A 52 -6.00 8.71 -2.13
CA ARG A 52 -6.72 7.69 -1.36
C ARG A 52 -5.87 7.09 -0.25
N LEU A 53 -4.56 7.26 -0.32
CA LEU A 53 -3.60 6.76 0.65
C LEU A 53 -3.01 7.89 1.51
N ASP A 54 -3.34 9.14 1.21
CA ASP A 54 -2.83 10.33 1.92
C ASP A 54 -3.56 10.51 3.24
N CYS A 55 -3.33 9.59 4.15
CA CYS A 55 -3.95 9.54 5.46
C CYS A 55 -2.89 9.83 6.53
N LYS A 56 -2.99 10.96 7.20
CA LYS A 56 -2.06 11.37 8.25
C LYS A 56 -2.36 10.72 9.60
N ASP A 57 -3.58 10.19 9.76
CA ASP A 57 -4.01 9.45 10.94
C ASP A 57 -4.45 8.05 10.54
N ALA A 58 -3.85 7.03 11.14
CA ALA A 58 -4.27 5.66 10.90
C ALA A 58 -5.57 5.34 11.65
N SER A 59 -6.40 4.49 11.07
CA SER A 59 -7.53 3.89 11.77
C SER A 59 -7.01 2.98 12.89
N LEU A 60 -7.58 3.09 14.09
CA LEU A 60 -7.23 2.22 15.22
C LEU A 60 -7.49 0.74 14.88
N ILE A 61 -8.62 0.47 14.24
CA ILE A 61 -8.99 -0.90 13.85
C ILE A 61 -7.99 -1.44 12.82
N ALA A 62 -7.63 -0.64 11.82
CA ALA A 62 -6.64 -1.05 10.82
C ALA A 62 -5.26 -1.28 11.45
N PHE A 63 -4.83 -0.41 12.35
CA PHE A 63 -3.56 -0.55 13.06
C PHE A 63 -3.51 -1.86 13.85
N GLN A 64 -4.53 -2.13 14.64
CA GLN A 64 -4.59 -3.34 15.46
C GLN A 64 -4.65 -4.62 14.61
N SER A 65 -5.41 -4.59 13.53
CA SER A 65 -5.54 -5.74 12.62
C SER A 65 -4.23 -6.00 11.88
N LEU A 66 -3.64 -4.98 11.26
CA LEU A 66 -2.40 -5.13 10.48
C LEU A 66 -1.19 -5.44 11.36
N LYS A 67 -1.21 -5.07 12.62
CA LYS A 67 -0.17 -5.46 13.58
C LYS A 67 0.05 -6.97 13.63
N ASN A 68 -1.03 -7.73 13.46
CA ASN A 68 -0.98 -9.19 13.46
C ASN A 68 -0.85 -9.78 12.04
N ASP A 69 -1.43 -9.14 11.04
CA ASP A 69 -1.64 -9.72 9.72
C ASP A 69 -0.60 -9.33 8.68
N ALA A 70 0.04 -8.17 8.80
CA ALA A 70 1.04 -7.70 7.85
C ALA A 70 2.45 -8.19 8.23
N ASP A 71 3.26 -8.50 7.22
CA ASP A 71 4.65 -8.91 7.41
C ASP A 71 5.61 -7.73 7.30
N THR A 72 5.39 -6.85 6.34
CA THR A 72 6.31 -5.78 6.00
C THR A 72 5.55 -4.52 5.60
N PHE A 73 6.15 -3.37 5.86
CA PHE A 73 5.66 -2.06 5.42
C PHE A 73 6.70 -1.39 4.54
N VAL A 74 6.26 -0.79 3.43
CA VAL A 74 7.12 -0.09 2.48
C VAL A 74 6.50 1.26 2.17
N THR A 75 7.33 2.30 2.08
CA THR A 75 6.88 3.60 1.60
C THR A 75 7.32 3.83 0.17
N VAL A 76 6.50 4.56 -0.59
CA VAL A 76 6.80 4.97 -1.96
C VAL A 76 6.61 6.46 -2.11
N SER A 77 7.41 7.08 -2.99
CA SER A 77 7.27 8.50 -3.29
C SER A 77 6.15 8.75 -4.31
N ASP A 78 5.71 9.99 -4.38
CA ASP A 78 4.75 10.42 -5.41
C ASP A 78 5.30 10.16 -6.82
N TYR A 79 6.59 10.39 -7.03
CA TYR A 79 7.25 10.14 -8.31
C TYR A 79 7.21 8.66 -8.69
N MET A 80 7.50 7.77 -7.75
CA MET A 80 7.43 6.33 -7.98
C MET A 80 6.00 5.89 -8.33
N ALA A 81 5.01 6.47 -7.67
CA ALA A 81 3.60 6.17 -7.94
C ALA A 81 3.17 6.66 -9.32
N GLU A 82 3.64 7.84 -9.76
CA GLU A 82 3.38 8.36 -11.10
C GLU A 82 3.99 7.48 -12.18
N ASP A 83 5.24 7.04 -12.01
CA ASP A 83 5.88 6.11 -12.94
C ASP A 83 5.11 4.81 -13.06
N ALA A 84 4.67 4.25 -11.95
CA ALA A 84 3.89 3.03 -11.94
C ALA A 84 2.53 3.23 -12.61
N THR A 85 1.89 4.37 -12.41
CA THR A 85 0.64 4.74 -13.07
C THR A 85 0.81 4.77 -14.59
N SER A 86 1.88 5.39 -15.07
CA SER A 86 2.19 5.46 -16.49
C SER A 86 2.48 4.09 -17.09
N LEU A 87 3.20 3.24 -16.38
CA LEU A 87 3.50 1.88 -16.82
C LEU A 87 2.21 1.05 -16.96
N LEU A 88 1.33 1.11 -15.99
CA LEU A 88 0.05 0.40 -16.04
C LEU A 88 -0.82 0.90 -17.19
N SER A 89 -0.88 2.22 -17.39
CA SER A 89 -1.62 2.80 -18.51
C SER A 89 -1.10 2.31 -19.86
N ALA A 90 0.21 2.22 -20.01
CA ALA A 90 0.85 1.71 -21.25
C ALA A 90 0.49 0.23 -21.51
N HIS A 91 0.10 -0.51 -20.50
CA HIS A 91 -0.32 -1.91 -20.61
C HIS A 91 -1.85 -2.10 -20.58
N GLY A 92 -2.60 -1.01 -20.78
CA GLY A 92 -4.06 -1.08 -20.85
C GLY A 92 -4.77 -1.15 -19.51
N ILE A 93 -4.10 -0.78 -18.43
CA ILE A 93 -4.69 -0.75 -17.08
C ILE A 93 -4.68 0.70 -16.57
N PRO A 94 -5.70 1.49 -16.92
CA PRO A 94 -5.79 2.87 -16.44
C PRO A 94 -6.18 2.89 -14.96
N THR A 95 -5.40 3.61 -14.16
CA THR A 95 -5.65 3.76 -12.73
C THR A 95 -5.06 5.09 -12.23
N THR A 96 -5.12 5.32 -10.94
CA THR A 96 -4.58 6.50 -10.26
C THR A 96 -3.25 6.16 -9.57
N PRO A 97 -2.48 7.15 -9.10
CA PRO A 97 -1.31 6.89 -8.27
C PRO A 97 -1.61 6.04 -7.04
N SER A 98 -2.78 6.24 -6.40
CA SER A 98 -3.21 5.37 -5.29
C SER A 98 -3.34 3.90 -5.72
N GLY A 99 -3.97 3.66 -6.86
CA GLY A 99 -4.13 2.31 -7.40
C GLY A 99 -2.83 1.67 -7.86
N ALA A 100 -1.85 2.47 -8.24
CA ALA A 100 -0.55 2.02 -8.74
C ALA A 100 0.50 1.83 -7.63
N ALA A 101 0.20 2.19 -6.39
CA ALA A 101 1.18 2.19 -5.30
C ALA A 101 1.82 0.81 -5.08
N GLY A 102 1.05 -0.26 -5.19
CA GLY A 102 1.58 -1.62 -5.07
C GLY A 102 2.65 -1.94 -6.10
N LEU A 103 2.42 -1.55 -7.37
CA LEU A 103 3.42 -1.71 -8.42
C LEU A 103 4.68 -0.87 -8.14
N ALA A 104 4.49 0.37 -7.66
CA ALA A 104 5.61 1.23 -7.29
C ALA A 104 6.51 0.59 -6.25
N ALA A 105 5.94 -0.11 -5.29
CA ALA A 105 6.69 -0.76 -4.21
C ALA A 105 7.61 -1.88 -4.71
N LEU A 106 7.34 -2.50 -5.86
CA LEU A 106 8.20 -3.57 -6.40
C LEU A 106 9.63 -3.11 -6.64
N LYS A 107 9.86 -1.83 -6.88
CA LYS A 107 11.21 -1.26 -7.05
C LYS A 107 12.03 -1.27 -5.76
N LYS A 108 11.38 -1.38 -4.60
CA LYS A 108 12.02 -1.39 -3.30
C LYS A 108 12.18 -2.79 -2.70
N ILE A 109 11.66 -3.80 -3.38
CA ILE A 109 11.63 -5.18 -2.92
C ILE A 109 12.56 -6.01 -3.79
N LYS A 110 13.38 -6.84 -3.17
CA LYS A 110 14.23 -7.77 -3.92
C LYS A 110 13.40 -8.95 -4.36
N LEU A 111 13.26 -9.10 -5.68
CA LEU A 111 12.52 -10.18 -6.31
C LEU A 111 13.42 -10.92 -7.28
N ASP A 112 13.18 -12.21 -7.43
CA ASP A 112 13.81 -13.04 -8.46
C ASP A 112 12.73 -13.75 -9.29
N SER A 113 13.14 -14.54 -10.26
CA SER A 113 12.24 -15.21 -11.19
C SER A 113 11.32 -16.25 -10.53
N THR A 114 11.58 -16.64 -9.29
CA THR A 114 10.76 -17.61 -8.54
C THR A 114 9.63 -16.92 -7.77
N ASN A 115 9.69 -15.61 -7.59
CA ASN A 115 8.68 -14.87 -6.87
C ASN A 115 7.42 -14.65 -7.71
N ARG A 116 6.28 -14.80 -7.06
CA ARG A 116 4.97 -14.52 -7.65
C ARG A 116 4.32 -13.42 -6.83
N CYS A 117 4.07 -12.27 -7.46
CA CYS A 117 3.52 -11.09 -6.80
C CYS A 117 2.07 -10.88 -7.21
N LEU A 118 1.20 -10.68 -6.22
CA LEU A 118 -0.16 -10.25 -6.43
C LEU A 118 -0.25 -8.77 -6.06
N LEU A 119 -0.69 -7.95 -7.01
CA LEU A 119 -0.96 -6.53 -6.81
C LEU A 119 -2.46 -6.32 -6.88
N ILE A 120 -2.99 -5.51 -5.99
CA ILE A 120 -4.42 -5.23 -5.96
C ILE A 120 -4.65 -3.78 -6.40
N ILE A 121 -5.36 -3.62 -7.51
CA ILE A 121 -5.67 -2.33 -8.13
C ILE A 121 -7.19 -2.19 -8.10
N THR A 122 -7.69 -1.39 -7.17
CA THR A 122 -9.12 -1.33 -6.87
C THR A 122 -9.81 -0.09 -7.43
N GLU A 123 -9.08 0.78 -8.13
CA GLU A 123 -9.69 1.97 -8.70
C GLU A 123 -9.25 2.21 -10.14
N GLY A 124 -10.16 2.76 -10.93
CA GLY A 124 -9.90 3.23 -12.29
C GLY A 124 -9.56 4.71 -12.29
N LEU A 125 -9.57 5.32 -13.48
CA LEU A 125 -9.38 6.76 -13.62
C LEU A 125 -10.55 7.50 -12.96
N GLU A 126 -10.22 8.57 -12.26
CA GLU A 126 -11.25 9.48 -11.75
C GLU A 126 -11.82 10.28 -12.92
N GLU A 127 -13.14 10.35 -13.01
CA GLU A 127 -13.81 11.28 -13.93
C GLU A 127 -13.72 12.68 -13.32
N GLY A 128 -13.02 13.56 -14.03
CA GLY A 128 -12.73 14.92 -13.59
C GLY A 128 -13.92 15.84 -13.54
#